data_f4a2adf6bbaeba95d7d5aead34a5a7b0
#
_entry.id   f4a2adf6bbaeba95d7d5aead34a5a7b0
#
_cell.length_a   1.000
_cell.length_b   1.000
_cell.length_c   1.000
_cell.angle_alpha   90.00
_cell.angle_beta   90.00
_cell.angle_gamma   90.00
#
_symmetry.space_group_name_H-M   'P 1'
#
loop_
_entity.id
_entity.type
_entity.pdbx_description
1 polymer ?
#
loop_
_entity_poly.entity_id
_entity_poly.type
_entity_poly.pdbx_seq_one_letter_code
_entity_poly.pdbx_strand_id
1 'polypeptide(L)'
;MQRFHRFRFVLLLLVIPLAAVSFGQEAAESDTGETPSSESMAAYLLKDLNEREQSAYKRYEKALVTEDVHSIETELQSIVDGYEALISAAPNYVAAFISYGMMLHRIGERIPSNAMLIRADQIDPYHAIVKNQLGNYQAEEGNYPEAMGFYQMAIDLRPDEPLYHYQLGNLLFSYKNFFIDDKLFLPDGIDLEIQNRFRKAAMLAPAHLPYRLRYAQSFFDIARPNWEAALEEWQQLVNFVESPEEKQMMQLYMAKTRFEMGHHTAAQKIIKGIDEPSLEHSKDILLKQINAKHPR
;
A
#
# COMPACT_ATOMS: atom_id res chain seq x y z
N MET A 1 8.96 -15.15 -32.88
CA MET A 1 10.33 -14.71 -32.53
C MET A 1 10.49 -13.24 -32.86
N GLN A 2 9.94 -12.33 -32.03
CA GLN A 2 10.20 -10.88 -32.06
C GLN A 2 9.25 -10.19 -31.08
N ARG A 3 9.45 -10.35 -29.77
CA ARG A 3 8.60 -9.67 -28.76
C ARG A 3 9.31 -9.33 -27.45
N PHE A 4 10.59 -9.06 -27.44
CA PHE A 4 11.20 -8.49 -26.23
C PHE A 4 12.30 -7.51 -26.66
N HIS A 5 11.89 -6.30 -27.05
CA HIS A 5 12.81 -5.19 -27.15
C HIS A 5 12.35 -4.09 -26.17
N ARG A 6 13.22 -3.81 -25.20
CA ARG A 6 13.22 -2.71 -24.24
C ARG A 6 12.40 -2.93 -22.97
N PHE A 7 12.89 -3.77 -22.07
CA PHE A 7 12.65 -3.59 -20.65
C PHE A 7 13.25 -2.23 -20.24
N ARG A 8 12.46 -1.17 -20.29
CA ARG A 8 12.71 0.03 -19.51
C ARG A 8 12.07 -0.24 -18.16
N PHE A 9 12.85 -0.72 -17.19
CA PHE A 9 12.45 -0.77 -15.80
C PHE A 9 12.16 0.65 -15.32
N VAL A 10 10.93 1.09 -15.45
CA VAL A 10 10.42 2.22 -14.68
C VAL A 10 10.04 1.63 -13.33
N LEU A 11 11.00 1.66 -12.42
CA LEU A 11 10.77 1.34 -11.02
C LEU A 11 9.82 2.41 -10.46
N LEU A 12 8.51 2.18 -10.57
CA LEU A 12 7.54 2.86 -9.73
C LEU A 12 7.77 2.31 -8.31
N LEU A 13 8.53 3.06 -7.51
CA LEU A 13 8.73 2.85 -6.08
C LEU A 13 7.41 3.10 -5.32
N LEU A 14 6.41 2.27 -5.60
CA LEU A 14 5.42 1.89 -4.61
C LEU A 14 5.97 0.63 -3.96
N VAL A 15 6.91 0.82 -3.03
CA VAL A 15 7.29 -0.22 -2.07
C VAL A 15 6.07 -0.47 -1.21
N ILE A 16 5.16 -1.31 -1.72
CA ILE A 16 4.24 -2.03 -0.85
C ILE A 16 5.08 -3.18 -0.31
N PRO A 17 5.45 -3.18 1.00
CA PRO A 17 6.06 -4.37 1.55
C PRO A 17 5.03 -5.50 1.35
N LEU A 18 5.39 -6.47 0.53
CA LEU A 18 4.69 -7.73 0.48
C LEU A 18 4.83 -8.32 1.88
N ALA A 19 3.86 -8.07 2.75
CA ALA A 19 3.65 -8.95 3.88
C ALA A 19 3.58 -10.34 3.25
N ALA A 20 4.51 -11.21 3.64
CA ALA A 20 4.55 -12.57 3.15
C ALA A 20 3.14 -13.12 3.26
N VAL A 21 2.48 -13.33 2.12
CA VAL A 21 1.21 -14.04 2.08
C VAL A 21 1.56 -15.45 2.52
N SER A 22 1.45 -15.71 3.82
CA SER A 22 1.51 -17.05 4.35
C SER A 22 0.28 -17.77 3.82
N PHE A 23 0.44 -18.40 2.66
CA PHE A 23 -0.48 -19.46 2.27
C PHE A 23 -0.39 -20.51 3.36
N GLY A 24 -1.52 -20.74 4.08
CA GLY A 24 -1.58 -21.62 5.23
C GLY A 24 -0.87 -22.94 4.95
N GLN A 25 0.17 -23.22 5.73
CA GLN A 25 0.76 -24.52 5.86
C GLN A 25 -0.24 -25.42 6.60
N GLU A 26 -1.03 -26.15 5.85
CA GLU A 26 -1.56 -27.44 6.25
C GLU A 26 -1.26 -28.45 5.13
N ALA A 27 0.00 -28.79 5.00
CA ALA A 27 0.40 -30.03 4.38
C ALA A 27 0.99 -30.89 5.49
N ALA A 28 0.18 -31.81 6.03
CA ALA A 28 0.67 -32.86 6.89
C ALA A 28 1.74 -33.66 6.13
N GLU A 29 2.94 -33.72 6.69
CA GLU A 29 3.96 -34.68 6.31
C GLU A 29 3.41 -36.10 6.58
N SER A 30 2.92 -36.76 5.54
CA SER A 30 2.83 -38.22 5.52
C SER A 30 3.89 -38.72 4.55
N ASP A 31 4.99 -39.19 5.10
CA ASP A 31 6.00 -39.96 4.40
C ASP A 31 5.41 -41.33 3.99
N THR A 32 4.67 -41.34 2.90
CA THR A 32 4.26 -42.55 2.16
C THR A 32 4.88 -42.40 0.77
N GLY A 33 5.69 -43.38 0.35
CA GLY A 33 6.43 -43.42 -0.90
C GLY A 33 5.56 -43.45 -2.17
N GLU A 34 4.51 -42.60 -2.23
CA GLU A 34 3.66 -42.37 -3.38
C GLU A 34 4.22 -41.18 -4.19
N THR A 35 4.16 -41.32 -5.52
CA THR A 35 4.44 -40.20 -6.43
C THR A 35 3.61 -38.98 -6.02
N PRO A 36 4.22 -37.78 -5.87
CA PRO A 36 3.51 -36.57 -5.47
C PRO A 36 2.29 -36.37 -6.36
N SER A 37 1.15 -36.00 -5.78
CA SER A 37 -0.03 -35.64 -6.55
C SER A 37 0.31 -34.44 -7.48
N SER A 38 -0.41 -34.29 -8.59
CA SER A 38 -0.20 -33.15 -9.50
C SER A 38 -0.32 -31.81 -8.79
N GLU A 39 -1.14 -31.74 -7.76
CA GLU A 39 -1.34 -30.55 -6.91
C GLU A 39 -0.15 -30.31 -5.99
N SER A 40 0.41 -31.36 -5.38
CA SER A 40 1.64 -31.26 -4.57
C SER A 40 2.83 -30.79 -5.42
N MET A 41 2.94 -31.26 -6.67
CA MET A 41 3.97 -30.84 -7.60
C MET A 41 3.78 -29.37 -8.02
N ALA A 42 2.55 -28.92 -8.30
CA ALA A 42 2.28 -27.53 -8.64
C ALA A 42 2.62 -26.58 -7.45
N ALA A 43 2.28 -26.98 -6.23
CA ALA A 43 2.62 -26.22 -5.03
C ALA A 43 4.14 -26.13 -4.80
N TYR A 44 4.88 -27.23 -5.01
CA TYR A 44 6.33 -27.25 -4.92
C TYR A 44 6.98 -26.30 -5.96
N LEU A 45 6.55 -26.38 -7.22
CA LEU A 45 7.06 -25.53 -8.30
C LEU A 45 6.75 -24.06 -8.04
N LEU A 46 5.55 -23.75 -7.56
CA LEU A 46 5.17 -22.37 -7.21
C LEU A 46 6.05 -21.82 -6.07
N LYS A 47 6.34 -22.64 -5.05
CA LYS A 47 7.22 -22.25 -3.95
C LYS A 47 8.63 -21.93 -4.47
N ASP A 48 9.21 -22.79 -5.31
CA ASP A 48 10.52 -22.56 -5.92
C ASP A 48 10.54 -21.25 -6.73
N LEU A 49 9.55 -21.02 -7.57
CA LEU A 49 9.44 -19.80 -8.37
C LEU A 49 9.35 -18.54 -7.49
N ASN A 50 8.53 -18.56 -6.43
CA ASN A 50 8.40 -17.45 -5.51
C ASN A 50 9.71 -17.16 -4.75
N GLU A 51 10.43 -18.19 -4.30
CA GLU A 51 11.72 -18.03 -3.61
C GLU A 51 12.80 -17.45 -4.54
N ARG A 52 12.87 -17.92 -5.78
CA ARG A 52 13.77 -17.39 -6.82
C ARG A 52 13.45 -15.94 -7.16
N GLU A 53 12.17 -15.62 -7.31
CA GLU A 53 11.70 -14.26 -7.57
C GLU A 53 12.14 -13.31 -6.45
N GLN A 54 11.89 -13.67 -5.20
CA GLN A 54 12.29 -12.85 -4.04
C GLN A 54 13.81 -12.66 -3.99
N SER A 55 14.59 -13.73 -4.28
CA SER A 55 16.04 -13.66 -4.34
C SER A 55 16.52 -12.73 -5.46
N ALA A 56 15.92 -12.82 -6.65
CA ALA A 56 16.26 -11.98 -7.80
C ALA A 56 16.00 -10.49 -7.50
N TYR A 57 14.87 -10.14 -6.90
CA TYR A 57 14.58 -8.74 -6.53
C TYR A 57 15.53 -8.21 -5.46
N LYS A 58 15.85 -8.98 -4.41
CA LYS A 58 16.82 -8.55 -3.40
C LYS A 58 18.21 -8.28 -3.99
N ARG A 59 18.60 -9.03 -5.02
CA ARG A 59 19.87 -8.81 -5.75
C ARG A 59 19.76 -7.62 -6.68
N TYR A 60 18.62 -7.42 -7.34
CA TYR A 60 18.39 -6.29 -8.22
C TYR A 60 18.50 -4.95 -7.47
N GLU A 61 17.90 -4.83 -6.29
CA GLU A 61 18.03 -3.65 -5.43
C GLU A 61 19.49 -3.31 -5.09
N LYS A 62 20.34 -4.33 -4.91
CA LYS A 62 21.78 -4.16 -4.66
C LYS A 62 22.56 -3.89 -5.96
N ALA A 63 22.19 -4.53 -7.06
CA ALA A 63 22.87 -4.44 -8.34
C ALA A 63 22.73 -3.08 -9.02
N LEU A 64 21.71 -2.27 -8.71
CA LEU A 64 21.60 -0.89 -9.13
C LEU A 64 22.84 -0.04 -8.77
N VAL A 65 23.68 -0.55 -7.87
CA VAL A 65 24.96 0.06 -7.44
C VAL A 65 26.20 -0.61 -8.08
N THR A 66 26.08 -1.82 -8.69
CA THR A 66 27.22 -2.73 -8.98
C THR A 66 27.29 -3.30 -10.41
N GLU A 67 26.54 -2.84 -11.38
CA GLU A 67 26.62 -3.22 -12.82
C GLU A 67 26.21 -4.67 -13.23
N ASP A 68 25.82 -5.56 -12.35
CA ASP A 68 25.44 -6.95 -12.73
C ASP A 68 23.92 -7.13 -12.93
N VAL A 69 23.28 -6.19 -13.64
CA VAL A 69 21.82 -6.21 -13.87
C VAL A 69 21.42 -7.29 -14.87
N HIS A 70 22.25 -7.55 -15.90
CA HIS A 70 21.88 -8.44 -17.00
C HIS A 70 21.66 -9.91 -16.59
N SER A 71 22.43 -10.40 -15.63
CA SER A 71 22.25 -11.78 -15.13
C SER A 71 20.91 -11.91 -14.36
N ILE A 72 20.51 -10.86 -13.64
CA ILE A 72 19.25 -10.85 -12.89
C ILE A 72 18.05 -10.75 -13.86
N GLU A 73 18.16 -9.95 -14.93
CA GLU A 73 17.14 -9.88 -15.98
C GLU A 73 16.92 -11.25 -16.65
N THR A 74 18.01 -11.97 -16.94
CA THR A 74 17.93 -13.34 -17.49
C THR A 74 17.26 -14.32 -16.53
N GLU A 75 17.53 -14.20 -15.24
CA GLU A 75 16.88 -15.01 -14.22
C GLU A 75 15.40 -14.67 -14.08
N LEU A 76 15.03 -13.38 -14.06
CA LEU A 76 13.63 -12.95 -14.04
C LEU A 76 12.86 -13.48 -15.27
N GLN A 77 13.49 -13.49 -16.46
CA GLN A 77 12.88 -14.10 -17.63
C GLN A 77 12.67 -15.61 -17.45
N SER A 78 13.66 -16.33 -16.89
CA SER A 78 13.51 -17.76 -16.60
C SER A 78 12.40 -18.05 -15.59
N ILE A 79 12.13 -17.12 -14.64
CA ILE A 79 11.03 -17.23 -13.68
C ILE A 79 9.69 -17.01 -14.39
N VAL A 80 9.59 -16.04 -15.30
CA VAL A 80 8.42 -15.84 -16.16
C VAL A 80 8.08 -17.13 -16.94
N ASP A 81 9.09 -17.70 -17.62
CA ASP A 81 8.92 -18.96 -18.38
C ASP A 81 8.44 -20.10 -17.46
N GLY A 82 8.93 -20.13 -16.23
CA GLY A 82 8.50 -21.09 -15.20
C GLY A 82 7.05 -20.92 -14.78
N TYR A 83 6.58 -19.68 -14.59
CA TYR A 83 5.16 -19.42 -14.31
C TYR A 83 4.27 -19.80 -15.49
N GLU A 84 4.67 -19.49 -16.74
CA GLU A 84 3.93 -19.88 -17.94
C GLU A 84 3.79 -21.39 -18.07
N ALA A 85 4.88 -22.12 -17.81
CA ALA A 85 4.87 -23.59 -17.79
C ALA A 85 3.94 -24.13 -16.68
N LEU A 86 3.99 -23.53 -15.49
CA LEU A 86 3.17 -23.95 -14.36
C LEU A 86 1.66 -23.73 -14.62
N ILE A 87 1.25 -22.55 -15.10
CA ILE A 87 -0.18 -22.30 -15.42
C ILE A 87 -0.67 -23.13 -16.59
N SER A 88 0.21 -23.50 -17.52
CA SER A 88 -0.11 -24.42 -18.61
C SER A 88 -0.34 -25.85 -18.11
N ALA A 89 0.50 -26.32 -17.18
CA ALA A 89 0.41 -27.65 -16.58
C ALA A 89 -0.74 -27.77 -15.56
N ALA A 90 -1.07 -26.68 -14.86
CA ALA A 90 -2.09 -26.62 -13.82
C ALA A 90 -3.06 -25.43 -14.04
N PRO A 91 -3.96 -25.49 -15.04
CA PRO A 91 -4.76 -24.36 -15.50
C PRO A 91 -5.87 -23.90 -14.54
N ASN A 92 -6.07 -24.61 -13.43
CA ASN A 92 -7.02 -24.25 -12.37
C ASN A 92 -6.32 -23.97 -11.04
N TYR A 93 -4.98 -23.91 -11.01
CA TYR A 93 -4.23 -23.63 -9.79
C TYR A 93 -4.16 -22.12 -9.55
N VAL A 94 -5.15 -21.59 -8.81
CA VAL A 94 -5.37 -20.16 -8.57
C VAL A 94 -4.12 -19.44 -8.07
N ALA A 95 -3.39 -20.07 -7.12
CA ALA A 95 -2.20 -19.46 -6.53
C ALA A 95 -1.11 -19.13 -7.55
N ALA A 96 -0.96 -19.95 -8.62
CA ALA A 96 -0.01 -19.67 -9.69
C ALA A 96 -0.41 -18.42 -10.50
N PHE A 97 -1.69 -18.25 -10.81
CA PHE A 97 -2.17 -17.06 -11.52
C PHE A 97 -2.01 -15.79 -10.68
N ILE A 98 -2.26 -15.88 -9.37
CA ILE A 98 -2.05 -14.75 -8.44
C ILE A 98 -0.58 -14.36 -8.40
N SER A 99 0.33 -15.31 -8.13
CA SER A 99 1.76 -15.04 -8.04
C SER A 99 2.32 -14.50 -9.35
N TYR A 100 1.95 -15.12 -10.47
CA TYR A 100 2.39 -14.66 -11.79
C TYR A 100 1.85 -13.26 -12.11
N GLY A 101 0.57 -12.99 -11.85
CA GLY A 101 -0.01 -11.66 -12.02
C GLY A 101 0.71 -10.60 -11.19
N MET A 102 1.03 -10.90 -9.93
CA MET A 102 1.77 -9.98 -9.05
C MET A 102 3.22 -9.76 -9.54
N MET A 103 3.89 -10.78 -10.02
CA MET A 103 5.21 -10.64 -10.64
C MET A 103 5.16 -9.74 -11.87
N LEU A 104 4.23 -9.98 -12.78
CA LEU A 104 4.03 -9.17 -13.99
C LEU A 104 3.76 -7.70 -13.66
N HIS A 105 2.94 -7.43 -12.65
CA HIS A 105 2.71 -6.06 -12.16
C HIS A 105 4.02 -5.41 -11.69
N ARG A 106 4.83 -6.13 -10.93
CA ARG A 106 6.09 -5.63 -10.38
C ARG A 106 7.13 -5.28 -11.45
N ILE A 107 7.17 -6.04 -12.55
CA ILE A 107 8.04 -5.73 -13.69
C ILE A 107 7.41 -4.74 -14.70
N GLY A 108 6.24 -4.18 -14.40
CA GLY A 108 5.57 -3.17 -15.22
C GLY A 108 4.69 -3.72 -16.35
N GLU A 109 4.51 -5.03 -16.43
CA GLU A 109 3.68 -5.71 -17.43
C GLU A 109 2.20 -5.71 -17.00
N ARG A 110 1.59 -4.51 -16.98
CA ARG A 110 0.26 -4.25 -16.41
C ARG A 110 -0.86 -5.03 -17.08
N ILE A 111 -0.90 -5.07 -18.43
CA ILE A 111 -1.97 -5.75 -19.17
C ILE A 111 -1.91 -7.27 -18.97
N PRO A 112 -0.76 -7.95 -19.13
CA PRO A 112 -0.64 -9.36 -18.80
C PRO A 112 -0.93 -9.66 -17.31
N SER A 113 -0.49 -8.81 -16.40
CA SER A 113 -0.79 -8.92 -14.97
C SER A 113 -2.30 -8.98 -14.71
N ASN A 114 -3.03 -7.99 -15.25
CA ASN A 114 -4.49 -7.95 -15.12
C ASN A 114 -5.18 -9.18 -15.70
N ALA A 115 -4.71 -9.69 -16.85
CA ALA A 115 -5.26 -10.91 -17.45
C ALA A 115 -5.10 -12.13 -16.52
N MET A 116 -3.94 -12.26 -15.84
CA MET A 116 -3.72 -13.34 -14.87
C MET A 116 -4.62 -13.19 -13.65
N LEU A 117 -4.78 -11.98 -13.12
CA LEU A 117 -5.65 -11.70 -11.97
C LEU A 117 -7.14 -11.93 -12.31
N ILE A 118 -7.60 -11.54 -13.50
CA ILE A 118 -8.95 -11.86 -13.97
C ILE A 118 -9.14 -13.38 -14.07
N ARG A 119 -8.13 -14.11 -14.56
CA ARG A 119 -8.21 -15.57 -14.63
C ARG A 119 -8.26 -16.19 -13.23
N ALA A 120 -7.48 -15.70 -12.29
CA ALA A 120 -7.53 -16.11 -10.88
C ALA A 120 -8.94 -15.89 -10.29
N ASP A 121 -9.54 -14.74 -10.56
CA ASP A 121 -10.89 -14.36 -10.09
C ASP A 121 -11.99 -15.24 -10.69
N GLN A 122 -11.84 -15.66 -11.94
CA GLN A 122 -12.77 -16.57 -12.61
C GLN A 122 -12.74 -18.00 -12.02
N ILE A 123 -11.55 -18.44 -11.58
CA ILE A 123 -11.38 -19.78 -10.97
C ILE A 123 -11.90 -19.76 -9.54
N ASP A 124 -11.50 -18.76 -8.75
CA ASP A 124 -11.96 -18.57 -7.37
C ASP A 124 -12.18 -17.08 -7.07
N PRO A 125 -13.44 -16.63 -6.99
CA PRO A 125 -13.78 -15.24 -6.74
C PRO A 125 -13.63 -14.78 -5.29
N TYR A 126 -13.22 -15.68 -4.37
CA TYR A 126 -13.16 -15.41 -2.93
C TYR A 126 -11.75 -15.04 -2.44
N HIS A 127 -10.83 -14.73 -3.32
CA HIS A 127 -9.50 -14.25 -2.95
C HIS A 127 -9.46 -12.72 -2.78
N ALA A 128 -9.41 -12.27 -1.53
CA ALA A 128 -9.38 -10.83 -1.21
C ALA A 128 -8.21 -10.08 -1.87
N ILE A 129 -7.02 -10.72 -1.95
CA ILE A 129 -5.86 -10.12 -2.60
C ILE A 129 -6.10 -9.89 -4.10
N VAL A 130 -6.79 -10.79 -4.78
CA VAL A 130 -7.14 -10.62 -6.20
C VAL A 130 -8.07 -9.43 -6.38
N LYS A 131 -9.11 -9.31 -5.54
CA LYS A 131 -10.01 -8.15 -5.56
C LYS A 131 -9.23 -6.85 -5.33
N ASN A 132 -8.33 -6.82 -4.35
CA ASN A 132 -7.51 -5.63 -4.10
C ASN A 132 -6.63 -5.26 -5.32
N GLN A 133 -5.99 -6.22 -5.97
CA GLN A 133 -5.15 -5.97 -7.14
C GLN A 133 -5.96 -5.53 -8.37
N LEU A 134 -7.14 -6.11 -8.58
CA LEU A 134 -8.07 -5.64 -9.62
C LEU A 134 -8.53 -4.20 -9.33
N GLY A 135 -8.73 -3.86 -8.04
CA GLY A 135 -9.00 -2.48 -7.62
C GLY A 135 -7.85 -1.52 -7.95
N ASN A 136 -6.61 -1.92 -7.69
CA ASN A 136 -5.42 -1.14 -8.06
C ASN A 136 -5.39 -0.89 -9.58
N TYR A 137 -5.60 -1.95 -10.37
CA TYR A 137 -5.62 -1.84 -11.84
C TYR A 137 -6.69 -0.86 -12.32
N GLN A 138 -7.92 -0.97 -11.81
CA GLN A 138 -9.02 -0.06 -12.18
C GLN A 138 -8.73 1.39 -11.76
N ALA A 139 -8.13 1.61 -10.60
CA ALA A 139 -7.73 2.95 -10.15
C ALA A 139 -6.69 3.59 -11.08
N GLU A 140 -5.71 2.80 -11.54
CA GLU A 140 -4.69 3.25 -12.47
C GLU A 140 -5.25 3.53 -13.89
N GLU A 141 -6.30 2.81 -14.31
CA GLU A 141 -7.02 3.08 -15.56
C GLU A 141 -8.01 4.26 -15.46
N GLY A 142 -8.19 4.85 -14.26
CA GLY A 142 -9.12 5.94 -14.03
C GLY A 142 -10.57 5.51 -13.81
N ASN A 143 -10.83 4.23 -13.67
CA ASN A 143 -12.16 3.66 -13.40
C ASN A 143 -12.40 3.62 -11.88
N TYR A 144 -12.52 4.80 -11.25
CA TYR A 144 -12.56 4.93 -9.80
C TYR A 144 -13.77 4.27 -9.11
N PRO A 145 -15.00 4.28 -9.67
CA PRO A 145 -16.14 3.57 -9.08
C PRO A 145 -15.92 2.05 -9.06
N GLU A 146 -15.39 1.48 -10.14
CA GLU A 146 -15.05 0.07 -10.24
C GLU A 146 -13.93 -0.31 -9.26
N ALA A 147 -12.90 0.55 -9.16
CA ALA A 147 -11.82 0.39 -8.19
C ALA A 147 -12.35 0.36 -6.75
N MET A 148 -13.25 1.30 -6.40
CA MET A 148 -13.92 1.33 -5.10
C MET A 148 -14.70 0.03 -4.84
N GLY A 149 -15.43 -0.48 -5.84
CA GLY A 149 -16.16 -1.74 -5.74
C GLY A 149 -15.24 -2.92 -5.45
N PHE A 150 -14.13 -3.04 -6.14
CA PHE A 150 -13.14 -4.09 -5.91
C PHE A 150 -12.48 -4.00 -4.54
N TYR A 151 -12.08 -2.80 -4.09
CA TYR A 151 -11.54 -2.63 -2.73
C TYR A 151 -12.57 -2.98 -1.65
N GLN A 152 -13.85 -2.63 -1.86
CA GLN A 152 -14.90 -3.03 -0.92
C GLN A 152 -15.07 -4.55 -0.88
N MET A 153 -15.06 -5.24 -2.02
CA MET A 153 -15.09 -6.71 -2.07
C MET A 153 -13.90 -7.33 -1.33
N ALA A 154 -12.69 -6.75 -1.45
CA ALA A 154 -11.52 -7.21 -0.71
C ALA A 154 -11.72 -7.05 0.82
N ILE A 155 -12.28 -5.93 1.26
CA ILE A 155 -12.60 -5.67 2.67
C ILE A 155 -13.68 -6.63 3.17
N ASP A 156 -14.72 -6.91 2.38
CA ASP A 156 -15.80 -7.83 2.76
C ASP A 156 -15.27 -9.26 2.95
N LEU A 157 -14.30 -9.67 2.12
CA LEU A 157 -13.65 -10.98 2.24
C LEU A 157 -12.63 -11.04 3.41
N ARG A 158 -11.91 -9.96 3.67
CA ARG A 158 -10.89 -9.85 4.73
C ARG A 158 -10.99 -8.50 5.45
N PRO A 159 -11.98 -8.33 6.36
CA PRO A 159 -12.22 -7.05 7.05
C PRO A 159 -11.14 -6.69 8.08
N ASP A 160 -10.27 -7.61 8.39
CA ASP A 160 -9.13 -7.50 9.31
C ASP A 160 -7.80 -7.14 8.61
N GLU A 161 -7.79 -7.02 7.28
CA GLU A 161 -6.58 -6.65 6.53
C GLU A 161 -6.45 -5.12 6.43
N PRO A 162 -5.46 -4.51 7.12
CA PRO A 162 -5.32 -3.06 7.17
C PRO A 162 -5.05 -2.42 5.81
N LEU A 163 -4.34 -3.14 4.91
CA LEU A 163 -3.98 -2.66 3.58
C LEU A 163 -5.23 -2.29 2.77
N TYR A 164 -6.28 -3.11 2.82
CA TYR A 164 -7.47 -2.89 2.00
C TYR A 164 -8.24 -1.63 2.42
N HIS A 165 -8.33 -1.39 3.72
CA HIS A 165 -8.88 -0.14 4.24
C HIS A 165 -8.03 1.06 3.83
N TYR A 166 -6.71 0.95 3.92
CA TYR A 166 -5.78 2.00 3.52
C TYR A 166 -5.89 2.33 2.03
N GLN A 167 -5.98 1.33 1.15
CA GLN A 167 -6.14 1.49 -0.30
C GLN A 167 -7.44 2.21 -0.64
N LEU A 168 -8.57 1.78 -0.06
CA LEU A 168 -9.84 2.45 -0.26
C LEU A 168 -9.82 3.89 0.26
N GLY A 169 -9.22 4.13 1.43
CA GLY A 169 -9.05 5.48 1.97
C GLY A 169 -8.24 6.39 1.04
N ASN A 170 -7.15 5.87 0.46
CA ASN A 170 -6.34 6.62 -0.50
C ASN A 170 -7.08 6.92 -1.81
N LEU A 171 -7.83 5.96 -2.35
CA LEU A 171 -8.64 6.17 -3.54
C LEU A 171 -9.65 7.31 -3.32
N LEU A 172 -10.44 7.21 -2.24
CA LEU A 172 -11.44 8.21 -1.90
C LEU A 172 -10.83 9.60 -1.65
N PHE A 173 -9.68 9.65 -0.98
CA PHE A 173 -8.96 10.91 -0.75
C PHE A 173 -8.44 11.53 -2.05
N SER A 174 -7.74 10.74 -2.87
CA SER A 174 -7.09 11.23 -4.08
C SER A 174 -8.09 11.71 -5.13
N TYR A 175 -9.25 11.09 -5.19
CA TYR A 175 -10.28 11.35 -6.19
C TYR A 175 -11.59 11.86 -5.57
N LYS A 176 -11.48 12.52 -4.40
CA LYS A 176 -12.61 13.03 -3.63
C LYS A 176 -13.60 13.83 -4.47
N ASN A 177 -13.10 14.79 -5.26
CA ASN A 177 -13.94 15.64 -6.09
C ASN A 177 -14.68 14.84 -7.16
N PHE A 178 -14.03 13.84 -7.77
CA PHE A 178 -14.69 12.95 -8.73
C PHE A 178 -15.92 12.26 -8.11
N PHE A 179 -15.76 11.67 -6.93
CA PHE A 179 -16.85 10.97 -6.24
C PHE A 179 -18.00 11.90 -5.82
N ILE A 180 -17.70 13.18 -5.54
CA ILE A 180 -18.71 14.20 -5.22
C ILE A 180 -19.44 14.65 -6.49
N ASP A 181 -18.70 14.95 -7.57
CA ASP A 181 -19.24 15.45 -8.84
C ASP A 181 -20.14 14.40 -9.50
N ASP A 182 -19.75 13.12 -9.42
CA ASP A 182 -20.53 11.95 -9.87
C ASP A 182 -21.68 11.58 -8.92
N LYS A 183 -21.87 12.33 -7.81
CA LYS A 183 -22.94 12.13 -6.82
C LYS A 183 -22.92 10.76 -6.13
N LEU A 184 -21.78 10.11 -6.09
CA LEU A 184 -21.59 8.85 -5.36
C LEU A 184 -21.46 9.10 -3.86
N PHE A 185 -20.99 10.29 -3.47
CA PHE A 185 -20.91 10.74 -2.08
C PHE A 185 -21.39 12.19 -1.93
N LEU A 186 -21.95 12.50 -0.76
CA LEU A 186 -22.07 13.87 -0.29
C LEU A 186 -20.71 14.33 0.29
N PRO A 187 -20.36 15.64 0.25
CA PRO A 187 -19.09 16.15 0.74
C PRO A 187 -18.73 15.73 2.17
N ASP A 188 -19.66 15.87 3.11
CA ASP A 188 -19.45 15.47 4.50
C ASP A 188 -19.38 13.93 4.65
N GLY A 189 -20.08 13.20 3.79
CA GLY A 189 -20.10 11.73 3.81
C GLY A 189 -18.78 11.12 3.36
N ILE A 190 -18.17 11.65 2.30
CA ILE A 190 -16.87 11.15 1.82
C ILE A 190 -15.75 11.49 2.81
N ASP A 191 -15.80 12.65 3.48
CA ASP A 191 -14.84 13.02 4.53
C ASP A 191 -14.86 12.03 5.69
N LEU A 192 -16.05 11.67 6.13
CA LEU A 192 -16.22 10.67 7.19
C LEU A 192 -15.71 9.31 6.76
N GLU A 193 -15.99 8.90 5.52
CA GLU A 193 -15.56 7.59 5.00
C GLU A 193 -14.03 7.52 4.87
N ILE A 194 -13.39 8.55 4.30
CA ILE A 194 -11.93 8.65 4.22
C ILE A 194 -11.29 8.47 5.61
N GLN A 195 -11.78 9.24 6.58
CA GLN A 195 -11.24 9.19 7.93
C GLN A 195 -11.46 7.82 8.60
N ASN A 196 -12.65 7.22 8.43
CA ASN A 196 -12.96 5.90 8.96
C ASN A 196 -12.05 4.82 8.37
N ARG A 197 -11.74 4.88 7.07
CA ARG A 197 -10.86 3.91 6.41
C ARG A 197 -9.42 4.00 6.93
N PHE A 198 -8.86 5.21 7.04
CA PHE A 198 -7.52 5.37 7.62
C PHE A 198 -7.48 5.01 9.11
N ARG A 199 -8.50 5.37 9.88
CA ARG A 199 -8.62 4.96 11.27
C ARG A 199 -8.65 3.43 11.42
N LYS A 200 -9.42 2.73 10.58
CA LYS A 200 -9.51 1.27 10.61
C LYS A 200 -8.17 0.62 10.29
N ALA A 201 -7.45 1.10 9.27
CA ALA A 201 -6.11 0.62 8.95
C ALA A 201 -5.14 0.81 10.12
N ALA A 202 -5.14 1.99 10.75
CA ALA A 202 -4.29 2.27 11.91
C ALA A 202 -4.63 1.41 13.13
N MET A 203 -5.92 1.15 13.38
CA MET A 203 -6.37 0.28 14.48
C MET A 203 -6.01 -1.19 14.27
N LEU A 204 -6.07 -1.69 13.04
CA LEU A 204 -5.73 -3.07 12.71
C LEU A 204 -4.22 -3.32 12.76
N ALA A 205 -3.40 -2.30 12.48
CA ALA A 205 -1.94 -2.39 12.52
C ALA A 205 -1.33 -1.26 13.36
N PRO A 206 -1.49 -1.28 14.69
CA PRO A 206 -1.08 -0.18 15.57
C PRO A 206 0.43 0.03 15.64
N ALA A 207 1.23 -0.97 15.27
CA ALA A 207 2.68 -0.86 15.16
C ALA A 207 3.15 -0.33 13.79
N HIS A 208 2.26 -0.18 12.82
CA HIS A 208 2.62 0.26 11.47
C HIS A 208 2.52 1.79 11.37
N LEU A 209 3.65 2.46 11.54
CA LEU A 209 3.74 3.92 11.56
C LEU A 209 3.07 4.61 10.35
N PRO A 210 3.24 4.18 9.09
CA PRO A 210 2.60 4.81 7.93
C PRO A 210 1.07 4.88 8.02
N TYR A 211 0.39 3.85 8.52
CA TYR A 211 -1.07 3.87 8.67
C TYR A 211 -1.51 4.85 9.75
N ARG A 212 -0.80 4.88 10.89
CA ARG A 212 -1.07 5.82 11.97
C ARG A 212 -0.83 7.26 11.56
N LEU A 213 0.29 7.52 10.86
CA LEU A 213 0.58 8.85 10.30
C LEU A 213 -0.51 9.31 9.35
N ARG A 214 -0.92 8.44 8.42
CA ARG A 214 -1.96 8.81 7.45
C ARG A 214 -3.30 9.10 8.12
N TYR A 215 -3.65 8.33 9.17
CA TYR A 215 -4.84 8.63 9.98
C TYR A 215 -4.73 9.99 10.66
N ALA A 216 -3.61 10.28 11.34
CA ALA A 216 -3.40 11.58 11.99
C ALA A 216 -3.40 12.75 10.99
N GLN A 217 -2.85 12.57 9.80
CA GLN A 217 -2.87 13.56 8.72
C GLN A 217 -4.30 13.81 8.19
N SER A 218 -5.16 12.78 8.16
CA SER A 218 -6.51 12.89 7.61
C SER A 218 -7.38 13.94 8.29
N PHE A 219 -7.09 14.31 9.52
CA PHE A 219 -7.80 15.41 10.19
C PHE A 219 -7.61 16.77 9.51
N PHE A 220 -6.51 16.96 8.77
CA PHE A 220 -6.28 18.17 7.99
C PHE A 220 -6.93 18.15 6.60
N ASP A 221 -7.44 16.98 6.18
CA ASP A 221 -8.00 16.76 4.83
C ASP A 221 -9.53 16.86 4.79
N ILE A 222 -10.18 16.92 5.95
CA ILE A 222 -11.65 16.94 6.09
C ILE A 222 -12.16 18.32 6.51
N ALA A 223 -13.40 18.62 6.12
CA ALA A 223 -13.99 19.94 6.34
C ALA A 223 -14.29 20.25 7.82
N ARG A 224 -14.62 19.24 8.62
CA ARG A 224 -15.01 19.37 10.03
C ARG A 224 -14.24 18.42 10.92
N PRO A 225 -12.93 18.67 11.16
CA PRO A 225 -12.12 17.80 11.98
C PRO A 225 -12.40 17.94 13.48
N ASN A 226 -12.29 16.82 14.18
CA ASN A 226 -12.17 16.82 15.64
C ASN A 226 -10.69 17.06 16.00
N TRP A 227 -10.36 18.33 16.26
CA TRP A 227 -8.97 18.72 16.56
C TRP A 227 -8.44 18.18 17.88
N GLU A 228 -9.29 17.91 18.86
CA GLU A 228 -8.94 17.26 20.11
C GLU A 228 -8.43 15.84 19.83
N ALA A 229 -9.19 15.06 19.07
CA ALA A 229 -8.79 13.72 18.66
C ALA A 229 -7.52 13.74 17.80
N ALA A 230 -7.37 14.71 16.89
CA ALA A 230 -6.14 14.90 16.13
C ALA A 230 -4.92 15.12 17.03
N LEU A 231 -5.08 15.96 18.06
CA LEU A 231 -4.00 16.25 18.99
C LEU A 231 -3.60 15.02 19.82
N GLU A 232 -4.57 14.21 20.23
CA GLU A 232 -4.33 12.95 20.93
C GLU A 232 -3.53 11.97 20.06
N GLU A 233 -3.89 11.81 18.79
CA GLU A 233 -3.17 10.96 17.86
C GLU A 233 -1.72 11.41 17.66
N TRP A 234 -1.49 12.72 17.46
CA TRP A 234 -0.13 13.25 17.33
C TRP A 234 0.68 13.06 18.61
N GLN A 235 0.07 13.21 19.79
CA GLN A 235 0.75 12.97 21.07
C GLN A 235 1.16 11.50 21.22
N GLN A 236 0.30 10.58 20.82
CA GLN A 236 0.61 9.15 20.82
C GLN A 236 1.74 8.83 19.86
N LEU A 237 1.76 9.46 18.66
CA LEU A 237 2.82 9.29 17.68
C LEU A 237 4.17 9.80 18.16
N VAL A 238 4.23 10.96 18.84
CA VAL A 238 5.46 11.46 19.49
C VAL A 238 6.05 10.44 20.47
N ASN A 239 5.18 9.74 21.21
CA ASN A 239 5.61 8.73 22.18
C ASN A 239 5.97 7.38 21.52
N PHE A 240 5.46 7.15 20.31
CA PHE A 240 5.68 5.90 19.57
C PHE A 240 6.99 5.89 18.79
N VAL A 241 7.38 7.02 18.18
CA VAL A 241 8.61 7.11 17.39
C VAL A 241 9.83 7.29 18.29
N GLU A 242 10.96 6.72 17.85
CA GLU A 242 12.22 6.81 18.62
C GLU A 242 13.13 7.93 18.12
N SER A 243 13.16 8.16 16.81
CA SER A 243 14.02 9.15 16.16
C SER A 243 13.68 10.57 16.63
N PRO A 244 14.68 11.37 17.04
CA PRO A 244 14.49 12.78 17.40
C PRO A 244 13.88 13.59 16.24
N GLU A 245 14.27 13.32 15.01
CA GLU A 245 13.78 13.99 13.80
C GLU A 245 12.29 13.71 13.61
N GLU A 246 11.88 12.43 13.72
CA GLU A 246 10.48 12.06 13.66
C GLU A 246 9.66 12.68 14.78
N LYS A 247 10.19 12.71 16.01
CA LYS A 247 9.53 13.38 17.13
C LYS A 247 9.27 14.85 16.85
N GLN A 248 10.25 15.55 16.32
CA GLN A 248 10.11 16.97 15.98
C GLN A 248 9.12 17.19 14.83
N MET A 249 9.06 16.27 13.84
CA MET A 249 8.02 16.30 12.81
C MET A 249 6.62 16.14 13.42
N MET A 250 6.41 15.19 14.34
CA MET A 250 5.11 15.02 15.02
C MET A 250 4.78 16.26 15.87
N GLN A 251 5.76 16.85 16.55
CA GLN A 251 5.58 18.10 17.31
C GLN A 251 5.16 19.26 16.41
N LEU A 252 5.68 19.34 15.19
CA LEU A 252 5.25 20.34 14.22
C LEU A 252 3.77 20.18 13.85
N TYR A 253 3.31 18.94 13.62
CA TYR A 253 1.88 18.67 13.40
C TYR A 253 1.03 18.97 14.64
N MET A 254 1.53 18.69 15.85
CA MET A 254 0.85 19.14 17.08
C MET A 254 0.72 20.67 17.14
N ALA A 255 1.78 21.39 16.78
CA ALA A 255 1.72 22.85 16.72
C ALA A 255 0.70 23.35 15.69
N LYS A 256 0.66 22.72 14.52
CA LYS A 256 -0.36 23.00 13.50
C LYS A 256 -1.76 22.72 14.02
N THR A 257 -1.98 21.58 14.67
CA THR A 257 -3.28 21.24 15.29
C THR A 257 -3.68 22.28 16.35
N ARG A 258 -2.75 22.69 17.22
CA ARG A 258 -3.01 23.76 18.21
C ARG A 258 -3.35 25.09 17.55
N PHE A 259 -2.72 25.40 16.43
CA PHE A 259 -3.05 26.61 15.66
C PHE A 259 -4.47 26.55 15.10
N GLU A 260 -4.91 25.43 14.52
CA GLU A 260 -6.27 25.23 14.01
C GLU A 260 -7.32 25.33 15.14
N MET A 261 -6.99 24.89 16.36
CA MET A 261 -7.81 25.06 17.56
C MET A 261 -7.87 26.52 18.06
N GLY A 262 -7.11 27.44 17.47
CA GLY A 262 -6.97 28.83 17.95
C GLY A 262 -6.01 29.00 19.13
N HIS A 263 -5.30 27.97 19.55
CA HIS A 263 -4.35 27.98 20.67
C HIS A 263 -2.96 28.48 20.24
N HIS A 264 -2.88 29.69 19.70
CA HIS A 264 -1.70 30.25 19.02
C HIS A 264 -0.45 30.31 19.93
N THR A 265 -0.60 30.71 21.20
CA THR A 265 0.53 30.77 22.17
C THR A 265 1.11 29.37 22.40
N ALA A 266 0.25 28.35 22.53
CA ALA A 266 0.69 26.97 22.69
C ALA A 266 1.41 26.44 21.43
N ALA A 267 0.89 26.76 20.25
CA ALA A 267 1.53 26.45 18.97
C ALA A 267 2.92 27.07 18.87
N GLN A 268 3.07 28.37 19.17
CA GLN A 268 4.38 29.06 19.18
C GLN A 268 5.37 28.42 20.16
N LYS A 269 4.91 28.00 21.34
CA LYS A 269 5.79 27.36 22.35
C LYS A 269 6.35 26.05 21.80
N ILE A 270 5.53 25.24 21.13
CA ILE A 270 5.98 23.98 20.52
C ILE A 270 6.99 24.27 19.42
N ILE A 271 6.69 25.19 18.50
CA ILE A 271 7.55 25.51 17.34
C ILE A 271 8.94 25.98 17.78
N LYS A 272 9.05 26.75 18.87
CA LYS A 272 10.33 27.22 19.40
C LYS A 272 11.25 26.10 19.89
N GLY A 273 10.69 24.94 20.20
CA GLY A 273 11.46 23.75 20.62
C GLY A 273 11.89 22.86 19.44
N ILE A 274 11.52 23.20 18.21
CA ILE A 274 11.90 22.45 17.02
C ILE A 274 13.16 23.07 16.42
N ASP A 275 14.24 22.29 16.32
CA ASP A 275 15.55 22.69 15.78
C ASP A 275 16.01 21.83 14.60
N GLU A 276 15.19 20.87 14.15
CA GLU A 276 15.47 20.01 13.01
C GLU A 276 15.54 20.83 11.71
N PRO A 277 16.70 20.86 11.01
CA PRO A 277 16.89 21.70 9.84
C PRO A 277 15.94 21.40 8.68
N SER A 278 15.56 20.15 8.49
CA SER A 278 14.62 19.73 7.44
C SER A 278 13.21 20.30 7.63
N LEU A 279 12.85 20.72 8.84
CA LEU A 279 11.54 21.27 9.20
C LEU A 279 11.51 22.81 9.17
N GLU A 280 12.65 23.49 8.96
CA GLU A 280 12.76 24.97 9.09
C GLU A 280 11.75 25.69 8.18
N HIS A 281 11.63 25.27 6.93
CA HIS A 281 10.68 25.88 5.99
C HIS A 281 9.22 25.77 6.48
N SER A 282 8.83 24.59 6.98
CA SER A 282 7.47 24.34 7.49
C SER A 282 7.19 25.11 8.79
N LYS A 283 8.19 25.24 9.66
CA LYS A 283 8.13 26.11 10.84
C LYS A 283 7.86 27.56 10.47
N ASP A 284 8.63 28.09 9.51
CA ASP A 284 8.52 29.47 9.07
C ASP A 284 7.12 29.78 8.50
N ILE A 285 6.57 28.85 7.71
CA ILE A 285 5.21 28.98 7.19
C ILE A 285 4.21 29.08 8.34
N LEU A 286 4.27 28.15 9.28
CA LEU A 286 3.33 28.11 10.41
C LEU A 286 3.49 29.34 11.32
N LEU A 287 4.72 29.81 11.59
CA LEU A 287 4.98 31.04 12.35
C LEU A 287 4.40 32.28 11.66
N LYS A 288 4.54 32.40 10.34
CA LYS A 288 3.93 33.49 9.56
C LYS A 288 2.41 33.48 9.68
N GLN A 289 1.78 32.30 9.60
CA GLN A 289 0.34 32.16 9.76
C GLN A 289 -0.13 32.57 11.17
N ILE A 290 0.58 32.15 12.21
CA ILE A 290 0.26 32.53 13.60
C ILE A 290 0.39 34.04 13.78
N ASN A 291 1.48 34.65 13.30
CA ASN A 291 1.73 36.08 13.44
C ASN A 291 0.73 36.93 12.64
N ALA A 292 0.24 36.44 11.50
CA ALA A 292 -0.76 37.14 10.70
C ALA A 292 -2.13 37.22 11.38
N LYS A 293 -2.48 36.20 12.19
CA LYS A 293 -3.73 36.19 12.98
C LYS A 293 -3.65 36.99 14.30
N HIS A 294 -2.45 37.32 14.75
CA HIS A 294 -2.18 38.18 15.92
C HIS A 294 -1.11 39.23 15.58
N PRO A 295 -1.47 40.28 14.80
CA PRO A 295 -0.57 41.43 14.67
C PRO A 295 -0.37 42.03 16.06
N ARG A 296 0.92 42.20 16.46
CA ARG A 296 1.33 42.82 17.73
C ARG A 296 0.81 44.24 17.83
#